data_6cfec3aef97e29c00c4771fa67a8db80
#
_entry.id   6cfec3aef97e29c00c4771fa67a8db80
#
_cell.length_a   1.000
_cell.length_b   1.000
_cell.length_c   1.000
_cell.angle_alpha   90.00
_cell.angle_beta   90.00
_cell.angle_gamma   90.00
#
_symmetry.space_group_name_H-M   'P 1'
#
loop_
_entity.id
_entity.type
_entity.pdbx_description
1 polymer ?
#
loop_
_entity_poly.entity_id
_entity_poly.type
_entity_poly.pdbx_seq_one_letter_code
_entity_poly.pdbx_strand_id
1 'polypeptide(L)'
;MPRRRTLIQVAIGVVVAVAVFVGGVLYPRWRQAVDTNRDSRADPHHIAGNLYFVGDPAETSFLLVGDKGHALIGSAGQKAAHKIADNMKQLGFDIKDVRMVLAAGQFDSLAELQQASGAELWASDAGADVIASGGKNNPNVVFITYRLLARVGITSFPPARVDHRVKDNETVHLGSLAITAHVTPNGFDCTTWTFTVRDRDRDLRVVHRCGLQVPYKASLVDPEQPPGIRKGFEQTVAMLRNLPVDIWLTSPGREYGRFRKHQESVKADDPAAPFIDPDGYRTSIDEAEATFRKLLAEQQGPQR
;
A
#
# COMPACT_ATOMS: atom_id res chain seq x y z
N MET A 1 -4.54 -20.76 52.59
CA MET A 1 -4.23 -21.35 51.24
C MET A 1 -4.93 -20.68 50.05
N PRO A 2 -5.88 -19.77 50.14
CA PRO A 2 -6.49 -19.11 48.96
C PRO A 2 -5.53 -18.19 48.18
N ARG A 3 -4.60 -17.49 48.82
CA ARG A 3 -3.67 -16.56 48.14
C ARG A 3 -2.75 -17.20 47.10
N ARG A 4 -2.40 -18.47 47.25
CA ARG A 4 -1.49 -19.16 46.30
C ARG A 4 -2.21 -19.48 44.98
N ARG A 5 -3.50 -19.83 44.98
CA ARG A 5 -4.29 -20.06 43.77
C ARG A 5 -4.50 -18.77 42.97
N THR A 6 -4.76 -17.67 43.64
CA THR A 6 -4.93 -16.35 43.00
C THR A 6 -3.65 -15.87 42.33
N LEU A 7 -2.48 -16.04 42.97
CA LEU A 7 -1.18 -15.71 42.38
C LEU A 7 -0.85 -16.54 41.14
N ILE A 8 -1.20 -17.84 41.14
CA ILE A 8 -1.00 -18.73 39.98
C ILE A 8 -1.93 -18.31 38.83
N GLN A 9 -3.17 -17.95 39.10
CA GLN A 9 -4.14 -17.49 38.08
C GLN A 9 -3.69 -16.13 37.46
N VAL A 10 -3.18 -15.22 38.27
CA VAL A 10 -2.61 -13.94 37.78
C VAL A 10 -1.37 -14.19 36.92
N ALA A 11 -0.46 -15.08 37.37
CA ALA A 11 0.72 -15.44 36.60
C ALA A 11 0.38 -16.08 35.23
N ILE A 12 -0.61 -17.00 35.22
CA ILE A 12 -1.09 -17.61 33.98
C ILE A 12 -1.73 -16.54 33.06
N GLY A 13 -2.51 -15.62 33.60
CA GLY A 13 -3.13 -14.52 32.85
C GLY A 13 -2.06 -13.61 32.21
N VAL A 14 -1.01 -13.27 32.94
CA VAL A 14 0.13 -12.47 32.43
C VAL A 14 0.88 -13.24 31.32
N VAL A 15 1.16 -14.53 31.52
CA VAL A 15 1.85 -15.35 30.50
C VAL A 15 1.02 -15.47 29.23
N VAL A 16 -0.30 -15.67 29.34
CA VAL A 16 -1.21 -15.70 28.19
C VAL A 16 -1.27 -14.35 27.49
N ALA A 17 -1.36 -13.25 28.25
CA ALA A 17 -1.34 -11.89 27.68
C ALA A 17 -0.03 -11.59 26.93
N VAL A 18 1.11 -11.98 27.50
CA VAL A 18 2.43 -11.85 26.86
C VAL A 18 2.53 -12.74 25.62
N ALA A 19 2.06 -13.97 25.67
CA ALA A 19 2.08 -14.87 24.51
C ALA A 19 1.18 -14.35 23.36
N VAL A 20 0.01 -13.79 23.68
CA VAL A 20 -0.86 -13.15 22.70
C VAL A 20 -0.22 -11.88 22.13
N PHE A 21 0.45 -11.09 22.95
CA PHE A 21 1.16 -9.88 22.50
C PHE A 21 2.38 -10.24 21.62
N VAL A 22 3.17 -11.19 22.03
CA VAL A 22 4.35 -11.67 21.26
C VAL A 22 3.90 -12.35 19.95
N GLY A 23 2.93 -13.24 20.02
CA GLY A 23 2.42 -13.95 18.83
C GLY A 23 1.58 -13.08 17.89
N GLY A 24 0.81 -12.15 18.41
CA GLY A 24 -0.09 -11.31 17.62
C GLY A 24 0.51 -9.99 17.13
N VAL A 25 1.50 -9.46 17.83
CA VAL A 25 2.08 -8.14 17.52
C VAL A 25 3.55 -8.20 17.14
N LEU A 26 4.36 -8.93 17.91
CA LEU A 26 5.81 -8.96 17.68
C LEU A 26 6.20 -9.96 16.58
N TYR A 27 5.55 -11.12 16.50
CA TYR A 27 5.88 -12.12 15.48
C TYR A 27 5.57 -11.67 14.04
N PRO A 28 4.44 -11.03 13.73
CA PRO A 28 4.21 -10.48 12.39
C PRO A 28 5.22 -9.37 12.05
N ARG A 29 5.56 -8.50 13.01
CA ARG A 29 6.59 -7.45 12.81
C ARG A 29 7.98 -8.04 12.60
N TRP A 30 8.35 -9.05 13.36
CA TRP A 30 9.63 -9.75 13.19
C TRP A 30 9.69 -10.46 11.83
N ARG A 31 8.62 -11.15 11.44
CA ARG A 31 8.51 -11.81 10.14
C ARG A 31 8.57 -10.80 8.99
N GLN A 32 7.89 -9.69 9.12
CA GLN A 32 7.96 -8.59 8.16
C GLN A 32 9.38 -8.00 8.09
N ALA A 33 10.06 -7.81 9.22
CA ALA A 33 11.45 -7.35 9.26
C ALA A 33 12.43 -8.36 8.65
N VAL A 34 12.20 -9.67 8.83
CA VAL A 34 13.03 -10.74 8.22
C VAL A 34 12.79 -10.83 6.72
N ASP A 35 11.54 -10.71 6.26
CA ASP A 35 11.20 -10.67 4.83
C ASP A 35 11.73 -9.38 4.17
N THR A 36 11.70 -8.26 4.90
CA THR A 36 12.29 -6.98 4.48
C THR A 36 13.80 -7.08 4.32
N ASN A 37 14.47 -7.84 5.19
CA ASN A 37 15.94 -8.02 5.12
C ASN A 37 16.38 -8.92 3.95
N ARG A 38 15.50 -9.74 3.39
CA ARG A 38 15.76 -10.52 2.16
C ARG A 38 15.68 -9.68 0.89
N ASP A 39 14.88 -8.61 0.90
CA ASP A 39 14.74 -7.66 -0.21
C ASP A 39 15.50 -6.34 0.06
N SER A 40 16.53 -6.41 0.92
CA SER A 40 17.19 -5.27 1.56
C SER A 40 18.02 -4.37 0.64
N ARG A 41 18.02 -4.63 -0.68
CA ARG A 41 18.62 -3.76 -1.70
C ARG A 41 17.55 -3.06 -2.51
N ALA A 42 16.98 -2.00 -1.95
CA ALA A 42 16.09 -1.11 -2.69
C ALA A 42 16.87 0.09 -3.19
N ASP A 43 17.80 -0.16 -4.10
CA ASP A 43 18.45 0.95 -4.81
C ASP A 43 17.40 1.65 -5.67
N PRO A 44 17.32 2.99 -5.62
CA PRO A 44 16.43 3.74 -6.48
C PRO A 44 16.84 3.53 -7.93
N HIS A 45 15.85 3.37 -8.82
CA HIS A 45 16.13 3.06 -10.22
C HIS A 45 15.03 3.54 -11.16
N HIS A 46 15.41 3.73 -12.39
CA HIS A 46 14.52 3.98 -13.51
C HIS A 46 13.70 2.71 -13.83
N ILE A 47 12.43 2.88 -14.15
CA ILE A 47 11.53 1.78 -14.56
C ILE A 47 11.26 1.88 -16.06
N ALA A 48 10.65 2.98 -16.51
CA ALA A 48 10.33 3.24 -17.91
C ALA A 48 9.99 4.72 -18.10
N GLY A 49 10.42 5.32 -19.20
CA GLY A 49 10.11 6.72 -19.53
C GLY A 49 10.47 7.68 -18.41
N ASN A 50 9.48 8.34 -17.82
CA ASN A 50 9.65 9.27 -16.70
C ASN A 50 9.24 8.68 -15.34
N LEU A 51 9.19 7.35 -15.21
CA LEU A 51 8.79 6.63 -14.00
C LEU A 51 10.00 6.01 -13.30
N TYR A 52 10.11 6.26 -11.99
CA TYR A 52 11.22 5.80 -11.15
C TYR A 52 10.71 5.16 -9.86
N PHE A 53 11.42 4.14 -9.38
CA PHE A 53 11.27 3.63 -8.02
C PHE A 53 12.13 4.46 -7.06
N VAL A 54 11.52 4.97 -5.99
CA VAL A 54 12.20 5.80 -4.97
C VAL A 54 11.90 5.35 -3.53
N GLY A 55 11.14 4.27 -3.37
CA GLY A 55 10.71 3.75 -2.07
C GLY A 55 11.81 3.04 -1.28
N ASP A 56 11.37 2.27 -0.29
CA ASP A 56 12.23 1.39 0.49
C ASP A 56 11.94 -0.10 0.16
N PRO A 57 12.70 -1.06 0.73
CA PRO A 57 12.50 -2.48 0.47
C PRO A 57 11.12 -3.01 0.85
N ALA A 58 10.54 -2.49 1.93
CA ALA A 58 9.28 -2.98 2.48
C ALA A 58 8.07 -2.36 1.79
N GLU A 59 8.16 -1.06 1.51
CA GLU A 59 7.06 -0.27 1.01
C GLU A 59 7.49 0.57 -0.18
N THR A 60 6.72 0.48 -1.25
CA THR A 60 7.10 1.08 -2.52
C THR A 60 6.57 2.50 -2.66
N SER A 61 7.41 3.36 -3.21
CA SER A 61 7.03 4.69 -3.66
C SER A 61 7.60 4.91 -5.05
N PHE A 62 6.83 5.59 -5.88
CA PHE A 62 7.19 5.83 -7.27
C PHE A 62 7.15 7.31 -7.58
N LEU A 63 8.18 7.78 -8.26
CA LEU A 63 8.28 9.15 -8.76
C LEU A 63 7.90 9.17 -10.24
N LEU A 64 6.92 9.99 -10.58
CA LEU A 64 6.56 10.30 -11.96
C LEU A 64 7.00 11.74 -12.26
N VAL A 65 8.01 11.87 -13.11
CA VAL A 65 8.66 13.15 -13.42
C VAL A 65 7.84 13.90 -14.46
N GLY A 66 7.45 15.13 -14.17
CA GLY A 66 6.69 16.00 -15.05
C GLY A 66 7.37 17.35 -15.31
N ASP A 67 6.87 18.08 -16.29
CA ASP A 67 7.38 19.38 -16.73
C ASP A 67 7.02 20.54 -15.79
N LYS A 68 5.98 20.39 -14.99
CA LYS A 68 5.52 21.38 -13.98
C LYS A 68 5.77 20.94 -12.54
N GLY A 69 6.62 19.95 -12.36
CA GLY A 69 6.93 19.29 -11.11
C GLY A 69 6.61 17.82 -11.17
N HIS A 70 6.85 17.12 -10.07
CA HIS A 70 6.76 15.68 -10.02
C HIS A 70 5.56 15.21 -9.19
N ALA A 71 5.02 14.04 -9.53
CA ALA A 71 4.05 13.32 -8.70
C ALA A 71 4.75 12.15 -7.98
N LEU A 72 4.49 12.01 -6.68
CA LEU A 72 4.92 10.87 -5.87
C LEU A 72 3.72 10.00 -5.57
N ILE A 73 3.78 8.73 -5.95
CA ILE A 73 2.69 7.76 -5.78
C ILE A 73 3.07 6.77 -4.67
N GLY A 74 2.15 6.58 -3.72
CA GLY A 74 2.39 5.75 -2.55
C GLY A 74 3.15 6.47 -1.45
N SER A 75 3.22 5.84 -0.31
CA SER A 75 4.06 6.28 0.81
C SER A 75 4.80 5.07 1.34
N ALA A 76 6.01 5.28 1.78
CA ALA A 76 6.76 4.28 2.51
C ALA A 76 6.38 4.32 4.01
N GLY A 77 6.86 3.38 4.82
CA GLY A 77 6.57 3.31 6.25
C GLY A 77 7.03 4.53 7.04
N GLN A 78 6.78 4.51 8.34
CA GLN A 78 7.18 5.60 9.24
C GLN A 78 8.66 5.96 9.07
N LYS A 79 8.95 7.27 8.97
CA LYS A 79 10.30 7.84 8.75
C LYS A 79 10.89 7.61 7.36
N ALA A 80 10.10 7.21 6.39
CA ALA A 80 10.60 6.94 5.05
C ALA A 80 10.76 8.20 4.18
N ALA A 81 10.23 9.34 4.56
CA ALA A 81 10.37 10.58 3.79
C ALA A 81 11.84 10.96 3.53
N HIS A 82 12.71 10.79 4.54
CA HIS A 82 14.15 11.01 4.37
C HIS A 82 14.75 10.02 3.36
N LYS A 83 14.38 8.74 3.44
CA LYS A 83 14.88 7.72 2.52
C LYS A 83 14.43 7.99 1.08
N ILE A 84 13.18 8.39 0.90
CA ILE A 84 12.64 8.79 -0.40
C ILE A 84 13.42 10.00 -0.95
N ALA A 85 13.64 11.03 -0.12
CA ALA A 85 14.42 12.20 -0.52
C ALA A 85 15.87 11.85 -0.92
N ASP A 86 16.54 10.98 -0.14
CA ASP A 86 17.87 10.50 -0.43
C ASP A 86 17.91 9.67 -1.73
N ASN A 87 16.92 8.83 -1.95
CA ASN A 87 16.79 8.03 -3.17
C ASN A 87 16.54 8.92 -4.39
N MET A 88 15.66 9.92 -4.27
CA MET A 88 15.44 10.91 -5.33
C MET A 88 16.71 11.66 -5.67
N LYS A 89 17.47 12.09 -4.65
CA LYS A 89 18.76 12.79 -4.84
C LYS A 89 19.79 11.92 -5.57
N GLN A 90 19.85 10.61 -5.29
CA GLN A 90 20.72 9.67 -6.01
C GLN A 90 20.37 9.57 -7.50
N LEU A 91 19.11 9.79 -7.85
CA LEU A 91 18.63 9.83 -9.24
C LEU A 91 18.74 11.23 -9.88
N GLY A 92 19.22 12.25 -9.13
CA GLY A 92 19.36 13.62 -9.61
C GLY A 92 18.10 14.48 -9.46
N PHE A 93 17.12 14.05 -8.64
CA PHE A 93 15.88 14.79 -8.37
C PHE A 93 15.88 15.40 -6.96
N ASP A 94 15.19 16.52 -6.80
CA ASP A 94 14.95 17.13 -5.48
C ASP A 94 13.53 16.84 -5.00
N ILE A 95 13.38 16.46 -3.74
CA ILE A 95 12.06 16.28 -3.09
C ILE A 95 11.24 17.58 -3.15
N LYS A 96 11.89 18.74 -3.23
CA LYS A 96 11.23 20.06 -3.37
C LYS A 96 10.55 20.26 -4.72
N ASP A 97 10.87 19.45 -5.73
CA ASP A 97 10.22 19.49 -7.03
C ASP A 97 8.95 18.61 -7.07
N VAL A 98 8.68 17.83 -6.03
CA VAL A 98 7.41 17.13 -5.87
C VAL A 98 6.32 18.16 -5.56
N ARG A 99 5.27 18.18 -6.38
CA ARG A 99 4.10 19.07 -6.27
C ARG A 99 2.84 18.31 -5.88
N MET A 100 2.81 17.01 -6.12
CA MET A 100 1.65 16.17 -5.92
C MET A 100 2.07 14.88 -5.21
N VAL A 101 1.42 14.56 -4.10
CA VAL A 101 1.53 13.27 -3.40
C VAL A 101 0.21 12.54 -3.53
N LEU A 102 0.22 11.35 -4.12
CA LEU A 102 -0.95 10.53 -4.39
C LEU A 102 -1.01 9.37 -3.39
N ALA A 103 -1.96 9.44 -2.47
CA ALA A 103 -2.17 8.39 -1.47
C ALA A 103 -2.72 7.12 -2.12
N ALA A 104 -2.13 5.97 -1.84
CA ALA A 104 -2.49 4.70 -2.46
C ALA A 104 -2.98 3.64 -1.46
N GLY A 105 -2.97 3.91 -0.14
CA GLY A 105 -3.47 2.97 0.88
C GLY A 105 -2.55 2.79 2.09
N GLN A 106 -1.31 3.22 2.01
CA GLN A 106 -0.39 3.34 3.14
C GLN A 106 -0.21 4.83 3.45
N PHE A 107 -0.34 5.22 4.70
CA PHE A 107 -0.47 6.63 5.07
C PHE A 107 0.57 7.11 6.09
N ASP A 108 1.43 6.21 6.58
CA ASP A 108 2.29 6.46 7.74
C ASP A 108 3.28 7.61 7.56
N SER A 109 3.80 7.83 6.35
CA SER A 109 4.79 8.89 6.06
C SER A 109 4.24 10.09 5.31
N LEU A 110 2.93 10.17 5.04
CA LEU A 110 2.35 11.24 4.23
C LEU A 110 2.58 12.63 4.82
N ALA A 111 2.46 12.77 6.15
CA ALA A 111 2.72 14.04 6.84
C ALA A 111 4.18 14.49 6.68
N GLU A 112 5.13 13.56 6.81
CA GLU A 112 6.55 13.84 6.63
C GLU A 112 6.87 14.19 5.18
N LEU A 113 6.29 13.48 4.21
CA LEU A 113 6.45 13.76 2.78
C LEU A 113 5.89 15.13 2.41
N GLN A 114 4.70 15.46 2.91
CA GLN A 114 4.09 16.78 2.70
C GLN A 114 4.97 17.90 3.29
N GLN A 115 5.50 17.71 4.49
CA GLN A 115 6.41 18.66 5.12
C GLN A 115 7.74 18.79 4.35
N ALA A 116 8.31 17.67 3.90
CA ALA A 116 9.59 17.66 3.20
C ALA A 116 9.48 18.29 1.81
N SER A 117 8.42 18.01 1.06
CA SER A 117 8.23 18.50 -0.32
C SER A 117 7.53 19.87 -0.40
N GLY A 118 6.54 20.10 0.48
CA GLY A 118 5.56 21.18 0.34
C GLY A 118 4.46 20.85 -0.68
N ALA A 119 4.34 19.59 -1.10
CA ALA A 119 3.39 19.14 -2.09
C ALA A 119 1.94 19.10 -1.58
N GLU A 120 0.99 19.20 -2.50
CA GLU A 120 -0.43 18.93 -2.23
C GLU A 120 -0.68 17.43 -2.13
N LEU A 121 -1.50 17.03 -1.15
CA LEU A 121 -1.86 15.65 -0.90
C LEU A 121 -3.25 15.34 -1.47
N TRP A 122 -3.31 14.29 -2.28
CA TRP A 122 -4.50 13.81 -2.96
C TRP A 122 -4.87 12.41 -2.44
N ALA A 123 -6.13 12.22 -2.05
CA ALA A 123 -6.64 10.95 -1.54
C ALA A 123 -8.11 10.76 -1.88
N SER A 124 -8.60 9.52 -1.91
CA SER A 124 -10.05 9.24 -1.95
C SER A 124 -10.75 9.77 -0.69
N ASP A 125 -12.07 9.94 -0.72
CA ASP A 125 -12.84 10.41 0.44
C ASP A 125 -12.59 9.56 1.68
N ALA A 126 -12.64 8.24 1.55
CA ALA A 126 -12.39 7.33 2.66
C ALA A 126 -10.96 7.42 3.19
N GLY A 127 -9.98 7.46 2.29
CA GLY A 127 -8.56 7.64 2.65
C GLY A 127 -8.31 8.97 3.34
N ALA A 128 -8.94 10.05 2.87
CA ALA A 128 -8.77 11.39 3.44
C ALA A 128 -9.20 11.46 4.91
N ASP A 129 -10.30 10.82 5.28
CA ASP A 129 -10.78 10.81 6.67
C ASP A 129 -9.86 10.01 7.60
N VAL A 130 -9.30 8.92 7.11
CA VAL A 130 -8.29 8.13 7.83
C VAL A 130 -6.99 8.91 8.00
N ILE A 131 -6.50 9.56 6.93
CA ILE A 131 -5.28 10.38 6.95
C ILE A 131 -5.43 11.55 7.92
N ALA A 132 -6.54 12.29 7.86
CA ALA A 132 -6.80 13.44 8.72
C ALA A 132 -6.91 13.07 10.21
N SER A 133 -7.37 11.85 10.52
CA SER A 133 -7.43 11.35 11.89
C SER A 133 -6.12 10.70 12.37
N GLY A 134 -5.11 10.54 11.51
CA GLY A 134 -3.90 9.78 11.80
C GLY A 134 -4.18 8.30 12.09
N GLY A 135 -5.17 7.72 11.41
CA GLY A 135 -5.59 6.32 11.56
C GLY A 135 -6.49 6.05 12.78
N LYS A 136 -6.78 7.04 13.64
CA LYS A 136 -7.58 6.84 14.85
C LYS A 136 -9.02 6.44 14.58
N ASN A 137 -9.57 6.88 13.47
CA ASN A 137 -10.96 6.64 13.06
C ASN A 137 -11.05 5.68 11.86
N ASN A 138 -10.05 4.84 11.63
CA ASN A 138 -10.07 3.90 10.51
C ASN A 138 -11.17 2.84 10.71
N PRO A 139 -12.24 2.80 9.88
CA PRO A 139 -13.33 1.86 10.00
C PRO A 139 -12.91 0.42 9.65
N ASN A 140 -11.84 0.27 8.88
CA ASN A 140 -11.34 -1.01 8.40
C ASN A 140 -10.47 -1.76 9.42
N VAL A 141 -10.15 -1.11 10.57
CA VAL A 141 -9.47 -1.78 11.67
C VAL A 141 -10.47 -2.64 12.43
N VAL A 142 -10.42 -3.94 12.18
CA VAL A 142 -11.37 -4.95 12.70
C VAL A 142 -11.23 -5.17 14.21
N PHE A 143 -10.01 -5.03 14.75
CA PHE A 143 -9.76 -5.31 16.15
C PHE A 143 -10.04 -4.12 17.07
N ILE A 144 -10.94 -4.32 18.04
CA ILE A 144 -11.23 -3.31 19.04
C ILE A 144 -9.97 -2.88 19.82
N THR A 145 -9.07 -3.81 20.07
CA THR A 145 -7.76 -3.52 20.71
C THR A 145 -6.91 -2.58 19.88
N TYR A 146 -6.81 -2.80 18.56
CA TYR A 146 -6.08 -1.90 17.66
C TYR A 146 -6.73 -0.52 17.58
N ARG A 147 -8.07 -0.47 17.54
CA ARG A 147 -8.81 0.81 17.57
C ARG A 147 -8.58 1.58 18.86
N LEU A 148 -8.53 0.91 20.00
CA LEU A 148 -8.21 1.52 21.29
C LEU A 148 -6.74 1.99 21.33
N LEU A 149 -5.80 1.16 20.83
CA LEU A 149 -4.39 1.51 20.76
C LEU A 149 -4.14 2.69 19.81
N ALA A 150 -4.87 2.77 18.70
CA ALA A 150 -4.81 3.92 17.81
C ALA A 150 -5.30 5.21 18.48
N ARG A 151 -6.39 5.14 19.26
CA ARG A 151 -6.92 6.31 20.00
C ARG A 151 -5.95 6.85 21.03
N VAL A 152 -5.15 6.00 21.66
CA VAL A 152 -4.10 6.39 22.62
C VAL A 152 -2.74 6.65 21.98
N GLY A 153 -2.64 6.63 20.65
CA GLY A 153 -1.44 7.00 19.92
C GLY A 153 -0.41 5.88 19.68
N ILE A 154 -0.72 4.62 20.04
CA ILE A 154 0.25 3.52 19.94
C ILE A 154 0.33 2.95 18.51
N THR A 155 -0.79 2.89 17.77
CA THR A 155 -0.87 2.39 16.40
C THR A 155 -1.33 3.45 15.39
N SER A 156 -1.33 4.73 15.80
CA SER A 156 -1.62 5.87 14.94
C SER A 156 -0.34 6.36 14.25
N PHE A 157 -0.53 7.14 13.21
CA PHE A 157 0.52 7.84 12.47
C PHE A 157 0.27 9.36 12.53
N PRO A 158 1.27 10.20 12.18
CA PRO A 158 1.08 11.65 12.13
C PRO A 158 -0.02 12.02 11.12
N PRO A 159 -1.06 12.77 11.54
CA PRO A 159 -2.10 13.21 10.61
C PRO A 159 -1.53 14.16 9.56
N ALA A 160 -2.01 14.03 8.33
CA ALA A 160 -1.66 14.92 7.23
C ALA A 160 -2.89 15.69 6.74
N ARG A 161 -2.67 16.87 6.17
CA ARG A 161 -3.72 17.64 5.53
C ARG A 161 -3.96 17.10 4.13
N VAL A 162 -5.15 16.60 3.85
CA VAL A 162 -5.55 16.26 2.50
C VAL A 162 -6.04 17.53 1.80
N ASP A 163 -5.35 17.94 0.76
CA ASP A 163 -5.67 19.15 0.01
C ASP A 163 -6.77 18.90 -1.02
N HIS A 164 -6.79 17.69 -1.62
CA HIS A 164 -7.76 17.33 -2.64
C HIS A 164 -8.34 15.94 -2.38
N ARG A 165 -9.65 15.83 -2.50
CA ARG A 165 -10.39 14.56 -2.45
C ARG A 165 -10.74 14.14 -3.85
N VAL A 166 -10.29 12.96 -4.25
CA VAL A 166 -10.53 12.41 -5.58
C VAL A 166 -11.72 11.46 -5.59
N LYS A 167 -12.45 11.51 -6.70
CA LYS A 167 -13.57 10.60 -6.99
C LYS A 167 -13.09 9.42 -7.83
N ASP A 168 -13.89 8.38 -7.87
CA ASP A 168 -13.65 7.25 -8.77
C ASP A 168 -13.66 7.70 -10.23
N ASN A 169 -12.66 7.22 -10.99
CA ASN A 169 -12.41 7.60 -12.39
C ASN A 169 -12.07 9.08 -12.64
N GLU A 170 -11.71 9.83 -11.60
CA GLU A 170 -11.23 11.19 -11.76
C GLU A 170 -9.78 11.21 -12.27
N THR A 171 -9.54 12.00 -13.31
CA THR A 171 -8.19 12.24 -13.82
C THR A 171 -7.67 13.57 -13.29
N VAL A 172 -6.54 13.53 -12.57
CA VAL A 172 -5.84 14.70 -12.05
C VAL A 172 -4.66 15.04 -12.95
N HIS A 173 -4.35 16.33 -13.07
CA HIS A 173 -3.32 16.82 -13.96
C HIS A 173 -2.24 17.61 -13.23
N LEU A 174 -0.99 17.40 -13.61
CA LEU A 174 0.16 18.22 -13.22
C LEU A 174 1.02 18.46 -14.46
N GLY A 175 0.82 19.60 -15.13
CA GLY A 175 1.46 19.85 -16.42
C GLY A 175 1.11 18.77 -17.44
N SER A 176 2.12 18.10 -17.97
CA SER A 176 1.98 16.98 -18.91
C SER A 176 1.51 15.65 -18.28
N LEU A 177 1.52 15.56 -16.95
CA LEU A 177 1.07 14.35 -16.26
C LEU A 177 -0.45 14.31 -16.18
N ALA A 178 -1.03 13.18 -16.60
CA ALA A 178 -2.45 12.85 -16.44
C ALA A 178 -2.56 11.51 -15.69
N ILE A 179 -3.13 11.52 -14.49
CA ILE A 179 -3.16 10.37 -13.59
C ILE A 179 -4.61 10.16 -13.15
N THR A 180 -5.14 8.96 -13.37
CA THR A 180 -6.54 8.63 -13.06
C THR A 180 -6.63 7.83 -11.77
N ALA A 181 -7.50 8.26 -10.87
CA ALA A 181 -7.81 7.60 -9.63
C ALA A 181 -8.90 6.54 -9.85
N HIS A 182 -8.72 5.34 -9.32
CA HIS A 182 -9.74 4.31 -9.22
C HIS A 182 -9.90 3.94 -7.75
N VAL A 183 -11.07 4.21 -7.17
CA VAL A 183 -11.34 3.87 -5.78
C VAL A 183 -11.52 2.36 -5.65
N THR A 184 -10.72 1.73 -4.82
CA THR A 184 -10.65 0.27 -4.67
C THR A 184 -11.04 -0.16 -3.25
N PRO A 185 -12.35 -0.30 -2.95
CA PRO A 185 -12.85 -0.57 -1.60
C PRO A 185 -12.70 -2.04 -1.21
N ASN A 186 -11.48 -2.52 -1.07
CA ASN A 186 -11.17 -3.92 -0.76
C ASN A 186 -10.94 -4.21 0.75
N GLY A 187 -11.55 -3.43 1.63
CA GLY A 187 -11.33 -3.47 3.08
C GLY A 187 -10.14 -2.65 3.56
N PHE A 188 -9.51 -1.90 2.66
CA PHE A 188 -8.54 -0.85 2.93
C PHE A 188 -9.01 0.42 2.22
N ASP A 189 -8.61 1.58 2.71
CA ASP A 189 -8.98 2.87 2.10
C ASP A 189 -8.05 3.17 0.92
N CYS A 190 -8.12 2.31 -0.08
CA CYS A 190 -7.17 2.23 -1.18
C CYS A 190 -7.60 3.02 -2.41
N THR A 191 -6.62 3.55 -3.12
CA THR A 191 -6.78 4.12 -4.46
C THR A 191 -5.77 3.48 -5.39
N THR A 192 -6.26 2.90 -6.49
CA THR A 192 -5.42 2.46 -7.61
C THR A 192 -5.23 3.65 -8.54
N TRP A 193 -3.99 3.89 -8.97
CA TRP A 193 -3.65 4.98 -9.87
C TRP A 193 -3.22 4.44 -11.23
N THR A 194 -3.75 5.02 -12.31
CA THR A 194 -3.37 4.66 -13.67
C THR A 194 -2.88 5.87 -14.43
N PHE A 195 -1.86 5.68 -15.25
CA PHE A 195 -1.26 6.71 -16.08
C PHE A 195 -0.50 6.06 -17.25
N THR A 196 -0.09 6.89 -18.20
CA THR A 196 0.74 6.44 -19.32
C THR A 196 2.12 7.10 -19.22
N VAL A 197 3.16 6.34 -19.51
CA VAL A 197 4.53 6.86 -19.66
C VAL A 197 5.00 6.63 -21.10
N ARG A 198 5.68 7.62 -21.65
CA ARG A 198 6.32 7.51 -22.96
C ARG A 198 7.73 6.96 -22.75
N ASP A 199 7.98 5.75 -23.25
CA ASP A 199 9.29 5.12 -23.21
C ASP A 199 9.79 4.86 -24.64
N ARG A 200 10.84 5.58 -25.04
CA ARG A 200 11.31 5.56 -26.43
C ARG A 200 10.18 5.99 -27.39
N ASP A 201 9.72 5.09 -28.23
CA ASP A 201 8.71 5.31 -29.27
C ASP A 201 7.35 4.67 -28.95
N ARG A 202 7.19 4.12 -27.75
CA ARG A 202 5.96 3.44 -27.28
C ARG A 202 5.35 4.12 -26.07
N ASP A 203 4.03 4.07 -25.98
CA ASP A 203 3.28 4.48 -24.79
C ASP A 203 2.98 3.23 -23.95
N LEU A 204 3.39 3.25 -22.68
CA LEU A 204 3.21 2.17 -21.73
C LEU A 204 2.18 2.57 -20.68
N ARG A 205 1.11 1.76 -20.57
CA ARG A 205 0.04 1.96 -19.59
C ARG A 205 0.48 1.38 -18.26
N VAL A 206 0.50 2.20 -17.24
CA VAL A 206 0.95 1.83 -15.90
C VAL A 206 -0.25 1.77 -14.96
N VAL A 207 -0.33 0.70 -14.19
CA VAL A 207 -1.29 0.52 -13.09
C VAL A 207 -0.50 0.40 -11.79
N HIS A 208 -0.61 1.39 -10.91
CA HIS A 208 -0.20 1.25 -9.51
C HIS A 208 -1.41 0.83 -8.71
N ARG A 209 -1.55 -0.46 -8.46
CA ARG A 209 -2.68 -0.99 -7.69
C ARG A 209 -2.41 -1.05 -6.20
N CYS A 210 -3.44 -0.90 -5.41
CA CYS A 210 -3.40 -1.27 -4.01
C CYS A 210 -3.26 -2.80 -3.86
N GLY A 211 -2.80 -3.25 -2.70
CA GLY A 211 -2.76 -4.68 -2.36
C GLY A 211 -4.14 -5.32 -2.41
N LEU A 212 -4.24 -6.54 -2.91
CA LEU A 212 -5.47 -7.34 -3.00
C LEU A 212 -5.59 -8.37 -1.87
N GLN A 213 -5.07 -8.04 -0.69
CA GLN A 213 -5.15 -8.94 0.45
C GLN A 213 -6.43 -8.69 1.23
N VAL A 214 -7.07 -9.77 1.68
CA VAL A 214 -8.13 -9.67 2.67
C VAL A 214 -7.51 -9.28 4.02
N PRO A 215 -8.04 -8.26 4.73
CA PRO A 215 -7.53 -7.89 6.05
C PRO A 215 -7.49 -9.09 7.00
N TYR A 216 -6.43 -9.18 7.79
CA TYR A 216 -6.27 -10.27 8.74
C TYR A 216 -7.48 -10.37 9.69
N LYS A 217 -8.05 -11.57 9.81
CA LYS A 217 -9.28 -11.85 10.57
C LYS A 217 -10.53 -11.07 10.14
N ALA A 218 -10.57 -10.57 8.91
CA ALA A 218 -11.82 -10.03 8.37
C ALA A 218 -12.91 -11.09 8.37
N SER A 219 -14.16 -10.68 8.68
CA SER A 219 -15.34 -11.52 8.49
C SER A 219 -15.92 -11.24 7.12
N LEU A 220 -15.95 -12.26 6.27
CA LEU A 220 -16.58 -12.20 4.94
C LEU A 220 -18.04 -12.68 4.97
N VAL A 221 -18.52 -13.13 6.14
CA VAL A 221 -19.90 -13.56 6.40
C VAL A 221 -20.54 -12.62 7.40
N ASP A 222 -21.89 -12.65 7.46
CA ASP A 222 -22.64 -11.73 8.33
C ASP A 222 -22.39 -12.01 9.83
N PRO A 223 -22.10 -10.97 10.63
CA PRO A 223 -21.85 -9.59 10.19
C PRO A 223 -20.46 -9.41 9.59
N GLU A 224 -20.41 -8.85 8.37
CA GLU A 224 -19.13 -8.55 7.69
C GLU A 224 -18.28 -7.55 8.51
N GLN A 225 -16.97 -7.80 8.54
CA GLN A 225 -16.00 -6.89 9.16
C GLN A 225 -14.71 -6.80 8.34
N PRO A 226 -14.40 -5.65 7.74
CA PRO A 226 -15.19 -4.41 7.70
C PRO A 226 -16.53 -4.58 6.95
N PRO A 227 -17.53 -3.74 7.26
CA PRO A 227 -18.80 -3.80 6.53
C PRO A 227 -18.62 -3.59 5.02
N GLY A 228 -19.27 -4.41 4.20
CA GLY A 228 -19.21 -4.31 2.74
C GLY A 228 -17.92 -4.83 2.10
N ILE A 229 -17.03 -5.45 2.87
CA ILE A 229 -15.73 -5.94 2.37
C ILE A 229 -15.87 -6.92 1.21
N ARG A 230 -16.85 -7.82 1.25
CA ARG A 230 -17.06 -8.81 0.19
C ARG A 230 -17.39 -8.13 -1.13
N LYS A 231 -18.42 -7.28 -1.13
CA LYS A 231 -18.82 -6.52 -2.31
C LYS A 231 -17.69 -5.62 -2.82
N GLY A 232 -16.99 -4.93 -1.91
CA GLY A 232 -15.87 -4.06 -2.26
C GLY A 232 -14.73 -4.83 -2.92
N PHE A 233 -14.38 -6.01 -2.42
CA PHE A 233 -13.35 -6.86 -3.01
C PHE A 233 -13.75 -7.34 -4.41
N GLU A 234 -14.98 -7.84 -4.59
CA GLU A 234 -15.50 -8.29 -5.88
C GLU A 234 -15.53 -7.15 -6.91
N GLN A 235 -15.96 -5.95 -6.51
CA GLN A 235 -15.95 -4.76 -7.38
C GLN A 235 -14.51 -4.37 -7.77
N THR A 236 -13.59 -4.40 -6.82
CA THR A 236 -12.17 -4.11 -7.07
C THR A 236 -11.56 -5.08 -8.08
N VAL A 237 -11.77 -6.39 -7.90
CA VAL A 237 -11.30 -7.42 -8.85
C VAL A 237 -11.87 -7.21 -10.24
N ALA A 238 -13.18 -6.98 -10.35
CA ALA A 238 -13.84 -6.76 -11.62
C ALA A 238 -13.30 -5.51 -12.35
N MET A 239 -13.07 -4.42 -11.62
CA MET A 239 -12.49 -3.19 -12.16
C MET A 239 -11.05 -3.42 -12.64
N LEU A 240 -10.19 -4.01 -11.79
CA LEU A 240 -8.79 -4.25 -12.14
C LEU A 240 -8.62 -5.13 -13.37
N ARG A 241 -9.48 -6.15 -13.56
CA ARG A 241 -9.46 -7.01 -14.76
C ARG A 241 -9.73 -6.27 -16.06
N ASN A 242 -10.47 -5.17 -15.99
CA ASN A 242 -10.82 -4.37 -17.16
C ASN A 242 -9.80 -3.27 -17.47
N LEU A 243 -8.83 -3.00 -16.60
CA LEU A 243 -7.81 -1.99 -16.85
C LEU A 243 -6.81 -2.48 -17.92
N PRO A 244 -6.53 -1.67 -18.93
CA PRO A 244 -5.43 -1.93 -19.84
C PRO A 244 -4.10 -1.71 -19.12
N VAL A 245 -3.17 -2.67 -19.20
CA VAL A 245 -1.91 -2.64 -18.47
C VAL A 245 -0.77 -3.18 -19.31
N ASP A 246 0.36 -2.48 -19.24
CA ASP A 246 1.66 -2.93 -19.72
C ASP A 246 2.61 -3.13 -18.53
N ILE A 247 2.64 -2.16 -17.59
CA ILE A 247 3.42 -2.21 -16.36
C ILE A 247 2.49 -2.16 -15.16
N TRP A 248 2.67 -3.05 -14.22
CA TRP A 248 1.95 -3.00 -12.95
C TRP A 248 2.89 -2.92 -11.75
N LEU A 249 2.46 -2.13 -10.77
CA LEU A 249 3.19 -1.80 -9.57
C LEU A 249 2.26 -1.99 -8.37
N THR A 250 2.82 -2.36 -7.23
CA THR A 250 2.07 -2.47 -5.96
C THR A 250 3.02 -2.37 -4.77
N SER A 251 2.46 -2.22 -3.59
CA SER A 251 3.16 -2.36 -2.32
C SER A 251 2.61 -3.59 -1.57
N PRO A 252 3.47 -4.47 -1.06
CA PRO A 252 4.94 -4.46 -1.09
C PRO A 252 5.52 -4.88 -2.46
N GLY A 253 6.74 -4.41 -2.76
CA GLY A 253 7.40 -4.60 -4.06
C GLY A 253 7.64 -6.06 -4.47
N ARG A 254 7.71 -6.99 -3.50
CA ARG A 254 7.85 -8.43 -3.77
C ARG A 254 6.69 -9.00 -4.59
N GLU A 255 5.48 -8.43 -4.47
CA GLU A 255 4.29 -8.92 -5.17
C GLU A 255 4.41 -8.81 -6.70
N TYR A 256 5.06 -7.74 -7.20
CA TYR A 256 5.30 -7.61 -8.63
C TYR A 256 6.73 -8.00 -9.06
N GLY A 257 7.50 -8.60 -8.15
CA GLY A 257 8.85 -9.10 -8.44
C GLY A 257 9.89 -7.99 -8.64
N ARG A 258 9.73 -6.82 -7.95
CA ARG A 258 10.57 -5.64 -8.08
C ARG A 258 12.07 -5.94 -8.17
N PHE A 259 12.59 -6.68 -7.20
CA PHE A 259 14.04 -6.95 -7.12
C PHE A 259 14.54 -7.72 -8.34
N ARG A 260 13.85 -8.79 -8.74
CA ARG A 260 14.20 -9.59 -9.92
C ARG A 260 14.14 -8.73 -11.19
N LYS A 261 13.04 -8.02 -11.39
CA LYS A 261 12.85 -7.14 -12.56
C LYS A 261 13.92 -6.06 -12.65
N HIS A 262 14.31 -5.47 -11.53
CA HIS A 262 15.42 -4.50 -11.52
C HIS A 262 16.77 -5.14 -11.87
N GLN A 263 17.07 -6.33 -11.32
CA GLN A 263 18.32 -7.03 -11.70
C GLN A 263 18.37 -7.42 -13.16
N GLU A 264 17.24 -7.79 -13.74
CA GLU A 264 17.12 -8.10 -15.17
C GLU A 264 17.24 -6.82 -16.02
N SER A 265 16.63 -5.73 -15.58
CA SER A 265 16.65 -4.42 -16.25
C SER A 265 18.06 -3.86 -16.44
N VAL A 266 18.93 -4.01 -15.44
CA VAL A 266 20.34 -3.56 -15.51
C VAL A 266 21.12 -4.30 -16.60
N LYS A 267 20.68 -5.49 -16.99
CA LYS A 267 21.37 -6.37 -17.98
C LYS A 267 20.70 -6.37 -19.34
N ALA A 268 19.51 -5.80 -19.45
CA ALA A 268 18.71 -5.85 -20.66
C ALA A 268 19.08 -4.72 -21.64
N ASP A 269 19.03 -4.98 -22.93
CA ASP A 269 19.15 -3.97 -23.99
C ASP A 269 18.01 -2.95 -23.93
N ASP A 270 16.84 -3.40 -23.48
CA ASP A 270 15.70 -2.58 -23.13
C ASP A 270 15.44 -2.65 -21.61
N PRO A 271 15.90 -1.66 -20.83
CA PRO A 271 15.72 -1.67 -19.37
C PRO A 271 14.27 -1.70 -18.89
N ALA A 272 13.31 -1.25 -19.70
CA ALA A 272 11.90 -1.30 -19.35
C ALA A 272 11.26 -2.68 -19.57
N ALA A 273 11.85 -3.52 -20.43
CA ALA A 273 11.26 -4.80 -20.82
C ALA A 273 10.92 -5.74 -19.63
N PRO A 274 11.76 -5.91 -18.60
CA PRO A 274 11.43 -6.76 -17.47
C PRO A 274 10.24 -6.26 -16.64
N PHE A 275 9.89 -4.99 -16.72
CA PHE A 275 8.75 -4.41 -16.02
C PHE A 275 7.44 -4.54 -16.79
N ILE A 276 7.50 -4.78 -18.12
CA ILE A 276 6.32 -5.03 -18.95
C ILE A 276 5.84 -6.45 -18.69
N ASP A 277 4.75 -6.59 -17.93
CA ASP A 277 4.33 -7.90 -17.40
C ASP A 277 2.79 -7.94 -17.21
N PRO A 278 2.03 -7.83 -18.30
CA PRO A 278 0.58 -7.90 -18.24
C PRO A 278 0.04 -9.26 -17.78
N ASP A 279 0.79 -10.34 -18.03
CA ASP A 279 0.40 -11.68 -17.60
C ASP A 279 0.60 -11.88 -16.10
N GLY A 280 1.70 -11.39 -15.53
CA GLY A 280 1.91 -11.36 -14.08
C GLY A 280 0.85 -10.51 -13.37
N TYR A 281 0.39 -9.41 -13.98
CA TYR A 281 -0.73 -8.64 -13.46
C TYR A 281 -2.02 -9.47 -13.36
N ARG A 282 -2.41 -10.15 -14.44
CA ARG A 282 -3.62 -11.01 -14.47
C ARG A 282 -3.51 -12.15 -13.46
N THR A 283 -2.38 -12.83 -13.44
CA THR A 283 -2.10 -13.92 -12.49
C THR A 283 -2.25 -13.44 -11.05
N SER A 284 -1.72 -12.25 -10.72
CA SER A 284 -1.82 -11.70 -9.36
C SER A 284 -3.25 -11.42 -8.91
N ILE A 285 -4.13 -11.04 -9.83
CA ILE A 285 -5.56 -10.83 -9.56
C ILE A 285 -6.28 -12.17 -9.36
N ASP A 286 -5.98 -13.16 -10.22
CA ASP A 286 -6.59 -14.49 -10.13
C ASP A 286 -6.21 -15.20 -8.84
N GLU A 287 -4.96 -15.12 -8.41
CA GLU A 287 -4.48 -15.66 -7.13
C GLU A 287 -5.16 -14.98 -5.92
N ALA A 288 -5.31 -13.66 -5.97
CA ALA A 288 -5.98 -12.91 -4.93
C ALA A 288 -7.47 -13.29 -4.83
N GLU A 289 -8.16 -13.40 -5.97
CA GLU A 289 -9.56 -13.84 -6.00
C GLU A 289 -9.73 -15.29 -5.53
N ALA A 290 -8.85 -16.20 -5.94
CA ALA A 290 -8.87 -17.58 -5.48
C ALA A 290 -8.68 -17.67 -3.96
N THR A 291 -7.78 -16.88 -3.40
CA THR A 291 -7.55 -16.78 -1.95
C THR A 291 -8.78 -16.24 -1.23
N PHE A 292 -9.39 -15.19 -1.76
CA PHE A 292 -10.62 -14.62 -1.22
C PHE A 292 -11.77 -15.63 -1.21
N ARG A 293 -12.01 -16.32 -2.33
CA ARG A 293 -13.07 -17.34 -2.46
C ARG A 293 -12.85 -18.51 -1.50
N LYS A 294 -11.60 -18.96 -1.34
CA LYS A 294 -11.25 -19.99 -0.38
C LYS A 294 -11.58 -19.57 1.04
N LEU A 295 -11.17 -18.36 1.45
CA LEU A 295 -11.45 -17.83 2.78
C LEU A 295 -12.96 -17.67 3.03
N LEU A 296 -13.71 -17.21 2.03
CA LEU A 296 -15.17 -17.09 2.11
C LEU A 296 -15.82 -18.45 2.32
N ALA A 297 -15.42 -19.47 1.57
CA ALA A 297 -15.94 -20.82 1.72
C ALA A 297 -15.62 -21.43 3.11
N GLU A 298 -14.41 -21.21 3.62
CA GLU A 298 -14.01 -21.64 4.96
C GLU A 298 -14.88 -20.99 6.06
N GLN A 299 -15.22 -19.70 5.90
CA GLN A 299 -16.06 -18.99 6.87
C GLN A 299 -17.55 -19.34 6.76
N GLN A 300 -18.02 -19.74 5.60
CA GLN A 300 -19.41 -20.23 5.42
C GLN A 300 -19.64 -21.61 6.04
N GLY A 301 -18.57 -22.37 6.31
CA GLY A 301 -18.67 -23.73 6.81
C GLY A 301 -19.18 -24.74 5.78
N PRO A 302 -19.24 -26.03 6.11
CA PRO A 302 -19.81 -27.03 5.21
C PRO A 302 -21.29 -26.70 4.95
N GLN A 303 -21.68 -26.58 3.70
CA GLN A 303 -23.10 -26.51 3.32
C GLN A 303 -23.78 -27.81 3.81
N ARG A 304 -24.70 -27.66 4.78
CA ARG A 304 -25.49 -28.77 5.30
C ARG A 304 -26.62 -29.14 4.35
#